data_6567d8e6cc785c01a357cb09a08ae490
#
_entry.id   6567d8e6cc785c01a357cb09a08ae490
#
_cell.length_a   1.000
_cell.length_b   1.000
_cell.length_c   1.000
_cell.angle_alpha   90.00
_cell.angle_beta   90.00
_cell.angle_gamma   90.00
#
_symmetry.space_group_name_H-M   'P 1'
#
loop_
_entity.id
_entity.type
_entity.pdbx_description
1 polymer ?
#
loop_
_entity_poly.entity_id
_entity_poly.type
_entity_poly.pdbx_seq_one_letter_code
_entity_poly.pdbx_strand_id
1 'polypeptide(L)'
;YLRTPASRVNPEKYFRIGTSSTDESLKLRLYFFTHCIIGASKFYSTKIRQADLAIYTKMLHAAESIIRDNFRKISLDNKFEFLVCAKICGYISGIEELILSEASHSLAPDGNFLIDTENETATPDGGNDFVGAEHRNVLYIMSQTPFRPHDTNPS
;
A
#
# COMPACT_ATOMS: atom_id res chain seq x y z
N TYR A 1 2.82 22.16 -6.49
CA TYR A 1 1.86 21.04 -6.32
C TYR A 1 0.75 21.21 -7.36
N LEU A 2 0.89 20.54 -8.51
CA LEU A 2 -0.12 20.53 -9.55
C LEU A 2 -1.23 19.58 -9.12
N ARG A 3 -2.38 20.13 -8.72
CA ARG A 3 -3.63 19.39 -8.58
C ARG A 3 -4.09 18.95 -9.98
N THR A 4 -3.64 17.80 -10.43
CA THR A 4 -4.23 17.16 -11.59
C THR A 4 -5.49 16.43 -11.10
N PRO A 5 -6.70 16.81 -11.54
CA PRO A 5 -7.89 16.05 -11.19
C PRO A 5 -7.72 14.60 -11.61
N ALA A 6 -8.14 13.65 -10.78
CA ALA A 6 -8.07 12.22 -11.07
C ALA A 6 -8.71 11.85 -12.43
N SER A 7 -9.66 12.66 -12.91
CA SER A 7 -10.30 12.52 -14.22
C SER A 7 -9.36 12.72 -15.42
N ARG A 8 -8.13 13.24 -15.24
CA ARG A 8 -7.14 13.41 -16.32
C ARG A 8 -6.06 12.32 -16.35
N VAL A 9 -6.03 11.47 -15.34
CA VAL A 9 -5.12 10.31 -15.33
C VAL A 9 -5.81 9.21 -16.13
N ASN A 10 -5.32 8.91 -17.34
CA ASN A 10 -5.75 7.73 -18.06
C ASN A 10 -5.05 6.50 -17.48
N PRO A 11 -5.69 5.72 -16.60
CA PRO A 11 -5.04 4.60 -15.93
C PRO A 11 -4.61 3.52 -16.92
N GLU A 12 -5.29 3.36 -18.06
CA GLU A 12 -4.93 2.36 -19.07
C GLU A 12 -3.55 2.61 -19.66
N LYS A 13 -3.14 3.89 -19.77
CA LYS A 13 -1.79 4.25 -20.20
C LYS A 13 -0.74 3.71 -19.21
N TYR A 14 -1.03 3.71 -17.93
CA TYR A 14 -0.12 3.26 -16.86
C TYR A 14 -0.19 1.76 -16.62
N PHE A 15 -1.31 1.10 -16.94
CA PHE A 15 -1.37 -0.37 -16.96
C PHE A 15 -0.45 -0.98 -18.02
N ARG A 16 -0.13 -0.21 -19.08
CA ARG A 16 0.79 -0.63 -20.18
C ARG A 16 2.26 -0.23 -19.96
N ILE A 17 2.55 0.63 -18.98
CA ILE A 17 3.94 1.01 -18.68
C ILE A 17 4.62 -0.17 -18.00
N GLY A 18 5.58 -0.77 -18.71
CA GLY A 18 6.47 -1.78 -18.18
C GLY A 18 5.92 -3.20 -18.30
N THR A 19 5.94 -3.76 -19.50
CA THR A 19 5.99 -5.22 -19.72
C THR A 19 7.34 -5.80 -19.28
N SER A 20 8.29 -4.96 -18.85
CA SER A 20 9.52 -5.38 -18.21
C SER A 20 9.21 -5.90 -16.80
N SER A 21 9.44 -7.19 -16.59
CA SER A 21 9.24 -7.88 -15.31
C SER A 21 10.40 -7.66 -14.33
N THR A 22 11.12 -6.53 -14.42
CA THR A 22 12.15 -6.21 -13.44
C THR A 22 11.51 -5.88 -12.09
N ASP A 23 12.13 -6.32 -11.01
CA ASP A 23 11.63 -6.07 -9.64
C ASP A 23 11.40 -4.58 -9.37
N GLU A 24 12.24 -3.72 -9.92
CA GLU A 24 12.12 -2.27 -9.82
C GLU A 24 10.88 -1.74 -10.54
N SER A 25 10.54 -2.25 -11.72
CA SER A 25 9.33 -1.84 -12.46
C SER A 25 8.06 -2.28 -11.75
N LEU A 26 8.06 -3.43 -11.07
CA LEU A 26 6.93 -3.92 -10.28
C LEU A 26 6.70 -3.05 -9.04
N LYS A 27 7.77 -2.72 -8.31
CA LYS A 27 7.69 -1.82 -7.14
C LYS A 27 7.18 -0.43 -7.55
N LEU A 28 7.68 0.12 -8.66
CA LEU A 28 7.25 1.43 -9.16
C LEU A 28 5.76 1.44 -9.55
N ARG A 29 5.26 0.36 -10.18
CA ARG A 29 3.84 0.24 -10.53
C ARG A 29 2.97 0.14 -9.28
N LEU A 30 3.37 -0.67 -8.30
CA LEU A 30 2.66 -0.81 -7.04
C LEU A 30 2.59 0.54 -6.32
N TYR A 31 3.73 1.20 -6.18
CA TYR A 31 3.83 2.56 -5.62
C TYR A 31 2.91 3.55 -6.34
N PHE A 32 2.89 3.53 -7.67
CA PHE A 32 1.99 4.41 -8.43
C PHE A 32 0.52 4.15 -8.11
N PHE A 33 0.09 2.89 -8.04
CA PHE A 33 -1.32 2.56 -7.78
C PHE A 33 -1.76 2.98 -6.37
N THR A 34 -0.93 2.70 -5.36
CA THR A 34 -1.25 3.07 -3.99
C THR A 34 -1.25 4.59 -3.82
N HIS A 35 -0.27 5.29 -4.38
CA HIS A 35 -0.17 6.75 -4.26
C HIS A 35 -1.26 7.53 -5.01
N CYS A 36 -1.82 6.97 -6.08
CA CYS A 36 -3.03 7.53 -6.68
C CYS A 36 -4.22 7.52 -5.70
N ILE A 37 -4.39 6.42 -4.96
CA ILE A 37 -5.46 6.27 -3.97
C ILE A 37 -5.20 7.16 -2.74
N ILE A 38 -3.96 7.18 -2.24
CA ILE A 38 -3.54 8.02 -1.13
C ILE A 38 -3.79 9.50 -1.44
N GLY A 39 -3.40 9.94 -2.64
CA GLY A 39 -3.63 11.31 -3.08
C GLY A 39 -5.12 11.65 -3.21
N ALA A 40 -5.92 10.73 -3.76
CA ALA A 40 -7.36 10.91 -3.91
C ALA A 40 -8.10 10.95 -2.56
N SER A 41 -7.61 10.21 -1.57
CA SER A 41 -8.13 10.22 -0.19
C SER A 41 -7.62 11.39 0.65
N LYS A 42 -6.88 12.32 0.06
CA LYS A 42 -6.20 13.42 0.77
C LYS A 42 -5.35 12.90 1.94
N PHE A 43 -4.47 11.97 1.66
CA PHE A 43 -3.62 11.32 2.66
C PHE A 43 -4.45 10.68 3.78
N TYR A 44 -5.30 9.72 3.41
CA TYR A 44 -6.13 8.92 4.32
C TYR A 44 -7.21 9.70 5.08
N SER A 45 -7.52 10.94 4.68
CA SER A 45 -8.44 11.80 5.43
C SER A 45 -9.89 11.74 4.93
N THR A 46 -10.12 11.41 3.65
CA THR A 46 -11.46 11.44 3.04
C THR A 46 -11.78 10.15 2.29
N LYS A 47 -13.08 9.85 2.18
CA LYS A 47 -13.56 8.77 1.31
C LYS A 47 -13.27 9.08 -0.15
N ILE A 48 -13.02 8.03 -0.91
CA ILE A 48 -12.96 8.11 -2.37
C ILE A 48 -14.36 8.40 -2.90
N ARG A 49 -14.45 9.31 -3.89
CA ARG A 49 -15.73 9.60 -4.54
C ARG A 49 -16.24 8.37 -5.28
N GLN A 50 -17.54 8.11 -5.18
CA GLN A 50 -18.19 6.96 -5.82
C GLN A 50 -17.87 6.86 -7.32
N ALA A 51 -17.83 8.00 -8.02
CA ALA A 51 -17.53 8.05 -9.46
C ALA A 51 -16.11 7.56 -9.80
N ASP A 52 -15.17 7.63 -8.86
CA ASP A 52 -13.76 7.26 -9.07
C ASP A 52 -13.45 5.83 -8.59
N LEU A 53 -14.34 5.21 -7.81
CA LEU A 53 -14.09 3.89 -7.21
C LEU A 53 -13.77 2.81 -8.25
N ALA A 54 -14.43 2.82 -9.41
CA ALA A 54 -14.20 1.81 -10.46
C ALA A 54 -12.75 1.81 -10.96
N ILE A 55 -12.12 2.99 -11.06
CA ILE A 55 -10.71 3.15 -11.48
C ILE A 55 -9.78 2.60 -10.40
N TYR A 56 -10.01 3.00 -9.15
CA TYR A 56 -9.15 2.58 -8.04
C TYR A 56 -9.30 1.09 -7.72
N THR A 57 -10.49 0.53 -7.89
CA THR A 57 -10.70 -0.93 -7.80
C THR A 57 -9.87 -1.69 -8.84
N LYS A 58 -9.80 -1.20 -10.09
CA LYS A 58 -8.93 -1.80 -11.11
C LYS A 58 -7.45 -1.71 -10.74
N MET A 59 -7.01 -0.57 -10.17
CA MET A 59 -5.64 -0.42 -9.68
C MET A 59 -5.34 -1.39 -8.54
N LEU A 60 -6.28 -1.58 -7.61
CA LEU A 60 -6.13 -2.53 -6.51
C LEU A 60 -6.09 -3.98 -6.99
N HIS A 61 -6.90 -4.37 -7.97
CA HIS A 61 -6.80 -5.70 -8.59
C HIS A 61 -5.41 -5.92 -9.21
N ALA A 62 -4.88 -4.93 -9.92
CA ALA A 62 -3.57 -5.03 -10.52
C ALA A 62 -2.46 -5.07 -9.46
N ALA A 63 -2.57 -4.27 -8.40
CA ALA A 63 -1.66 -4.28 -7.26
C ALA A 63 -1.67 -5.62 -6.53
N GLU A 64 -2.85 -6.17 -6.27
CA GLU A 64 -3.00 -7.49 -5.64
C GLU A 64 -2.33 -8.60 -6.45
N SER A 65 -2.51 -8.60 -7.79
CA SER A 65 -1.86 -9.57 -8.66
C SER A 65 -0.33 -9.43 -8.58
N ILE A 66 0.20 -8.20 -8.64
CA ILE A 66 1.65 -7.96 -8.52
C ILE A 66 2.18 -8.51 -7.18
N ILE A 67 1.49 -8.23 -6.08
CA ILE A 67 1.90 -8.70 -4.75
C ILE A 67 1.84 -10.23 -4.68
N ARG A 68 0.75 -10.84 -5.15
CA ARG A 68 0.56 -12.30 -5.13
C ARG A 68 1.65 -13.03 -5.91
N ASP A 69 1.93 -12.56 -7.13
CA ASP A 69 2.89 -13.20 -8.03
C ASP A 69 4.35 -12.98 -7.60
N ASN A 70 4.60 -11.95 -6.78
CA ASN A 70 5.95 -11.58 -6.34
C ASN A 70 6.03 -11.43 -4.80
N PHE A 71 5.26 -12.21 -4.08
CA PHE A 71 4.99 -12.00 -2.65
C PHE A 71 6.25 -11.80 -1.80
N ARG A 72 7.28 -12.65 -2.01
CA ARG A 72 8.54 -12.56 -1.27
C ARG A 72 9.44 -11.39 -1.65
N LYS A 73 9.20 -10.77 -2.80
CA LYS A 73 10.01 -9.66 -3.31
C LYS A 73 9.44 -8.29 -2.95
N ILE A 74 8.19 -8.25 -2.52
CA ILE A 74 7.50 -7.02 -2.14
C ILE A 74 7.63 -6.87 -0.62
N SER A 75 8.11 -5.69 -0.19
CA SER A 75 8.29 -5.39 1.23
C SER A 75 6.97 -5.31 1.99
N LEU A 76 7.02 -5.54 3.30
CA LEU A 76 5.86 -5.41 4.18
C LEU A 76 5.24 -4.01 4.12
N ASP A 77 6.04 -2.95 4.00
CA ASP A 77 5.56 -1.58 3.85
C ASP A 77 4.60 -1.45 2.67
N ASN A 78 5.01 -1.94 1.50
CA ASN A 78 4.19 -1.90 0.29
C ASN A 78 2.92 -2.76 0.41
N LYS A 79 3.00 -3.90 1.10
CA LYS A 79 1.84 -4.77 1.36
C LYS A 79 0.83 -4.10 2.29
N PHE A 80 1.30 -3.46 3.37
CA PHE A 80 0.41 -2.72 4.26
C PHE A 80 -0.18 -1.48 3.61
N GLU A 81 0.61 -0.75 2.82
CA GLU A 81 0.08 0.39 2.05
C GLU A 81 -1.04 -0.05 1.11
N PHE A 82 -0.88 -1.19 0.43
CA PHE A 82 -1.94 -1.80 -0.36
C PHE A 82 -3.19 -2.12 0.48
N LEU A 83 -3.05 -2.74 1.66
CA LEU A 83 -4.19 -3.04 2.54
C LEU A 83 -4.92 -1.78 3.01
N VAL A 84 -4.18 -0.72 3.36
CA VAL A 84 -4.77 0.57 3.71
C VAL A 84 -5.56 1.16 2.55
N CYS A 85 -4.99 1.13 1.33
CA CYS A 85 -5.67 1.59 0.11
C CYS A 85 -6.93 0.74 -0.20
N ALA A 86 -6.85 -0.57 -0.03
CA ALA A 86 -7.99 -1.48 -0.18
C ALA A 86 -9.13 -1.09 0.77
N LYS A 87 -8.81 -0.85 2.03
CA LYS A 87 -9.77 -0.41 3.05
C LYS A 87 -10.44 0.92 2.72
N ILE A 88 -9.66 1.92 2.25
CA ILE A 88 -10.18 3.23 1.84
C ILE A 88 -11.22 3.10 0.71
N CYS A 89 -10.97 2.18 -0.22
CA CYS A 89 -11.86 1.93 -1.36
C CYS A 89 -12.98 0.92 -1.06
N GLY A 90 -13.01 0.31 0.12
CA GLY A 90 -13.93 -0.80 0.41
C GLY A 90 -13.67 -2.05 -0.42
N TYR A 91 -12.43 -2.24 -0.85
CA TYR A 91 -12.00 -3.40 -1.63
C TYR A 91 -11.66 -4.56 -0.70
N ILE A 92 -12.24 -5.73 -0.96
CA ILE A 92 -11.95 -6.97 -0.22
C ILE A 92 -10.81 -7.69 -0.91
N SER A 93 -9.66 -7.75 -0.24
CA SER A 93 -8.47 -8.40 -0.76
C SER A 93 -8.46 -9.90 -0.48
N GLY A 94 -8.10 -10.69 -1.49
CA GLY A 94 -7.91 -12.13 -1.33
C GLY A 94 -6.55 -12.54 -0.74
N ILE A 95 -5.67 -11.57 -0.45
CA ILE A 95 -4.32 -11.82 0.11
C ILE A 95 -4.11 -11.17 1.48
N GLU A 96 -5.14 -10.57 2.06
CA GLU A 96 -5.04 -9.90 3.37
C GLU A 96 -4.53 -10.84 4.46
N GLU A 97 -5.14 -12.02 4.61
CA GLU A 97 -4.73 -13.01 5.61
C GLU A 97 -3.27 -13.46 5.41
N LEU A 98 -2.82 -13.60 4.16
CA LEU A 98 -1.45 -13.96 3.86
C LEU A 98 -0.46 -12.87 4.29
N ILE A 99 -0.79 -11.61 4.06
CA ILE A 99 0.01 -10.46 4.49
C ILE A 99 0.07 -10.38 6.02
N LEU A 100 -1.07 -10.57 6.69
CA LEU A 100 -1.12 -10.55 8.15
C LEU A 100 -0.39 -11.73 8.79
N SER A 101 -0.40 -12.90 8.14
CA SER A 101 0.42 -14.04 8.56
C SER A 101 1.91 -13.73 8.47
N GLU A 102 2.39 -13.12 7.37
CA GLU A 102 3.78 -12.68 7.27
C GLU A 102 4.13 -11.66 8.37
N ALA A 103 3.25 -10.70 8.62
CA ALA A 103 3.44 -9.71 9.67
C ALA A 103 3.65 -10.35 11.04
N SER A 104 2.88 -11.40 11.37
CA SER A 104 3.01 -12.09 12.65
C SER A 104 4.36 -12.78 12.84
N HIS A 105 5.03 -13.15 11.74
CA HIS A 105 6.38 -13.74 11.76
C HIS A 105 7.51 -12.69 11.68
N SER A 106 7.15 -11.44 11.44
CA SER A 106 8.08 -10.32 11.27
C SER A 106 8.17 -9.43 12.51
N LEU A 107 7.65 -9.88 13.65
CA LEU A 107 7.80 -9.15 14.91
C LEU A 107 9.25 -9.18 15.39
N ALA A 108 9.71 -8.06 15.91
CA ALA A 108 11.00 -8.00 16.62
C ALA A 108 11.00 -8.98 17.80
N PRO A 109 12.17 -9.42 18.28
CA PRO A 109 12.27 -10.40 19.38
C PRO A 109 11.54 -10.00 20.67
N ASP A 110 11.43 -8.70 20.92
CA ASP A 110 10.67 -8.13 22.05
C ASP A 110 9.15 -8.00 21.79
N GLY A 111 8.70 -8.28 20.56
CA GLY A 111 7.31 -8.23 20.14
C GLY A 111 6.73 -6.81 20.00
N ASN A 112 7.55 -5.76 20.13
CA ASN A 112 7.06 -4.38 20.20
C ASN A 112 6.82 -3.74 18.84
N PHE A 113 7.49 -4.22 17.77
CA PHE A 113 7.34 -3.68 16.42
C PHE A 113 7.67 -4.70 15.34
N LEU A 114 7.24 -4.41 14.11
CA LEU A 114 7.47 -5.24 12.94
C LEU A 114 8.77 -4.85 12.25
N ILE A 115 9.56 -5.86 11.89
CA ILE A 115 10.76 -5.74 11.06
C ILE A 115 10.56 -6.53 9.78
N ASP A 116 11.10 -6.06 8.65
CA ASP A 116 11.09 -6.81 7.40
C ASP A 116 12.39 -7.61 7.29
N THR A 117 12.36 -8.85 7.75
CA THR A 117 13.53 -9.72 7.78
C THR A 117 13.95 -10.24 6.41
N GLU A 118 13.07 -10.20 5.41
CA GLU A 118 13.35 -10.76 4.09
C GLU A 118 13.91 -9.74 3.09
N ASN A 119 13.56 -8.45 3.25
CA ASN A 119 13.85 -7.39 2.28
C ASN A 119 14.79 -6.31 2.80
N GLU A 120 15.15 -6.31 4.05
CA GLU A 120 16.14 -5.38 4.59
C GLU A 120 17.54 -5.86 4.22
N THR A 121 18.19 -5.11 3.33
CA THR A 121 19.65 -5.20 3.21
C THR A 121 20.21 -4.84 4.59
N ALA A 122 20.85 -5.81 5.23
CA ALA A 122 21.50 -5.60 6.52
C ALA A 122 22.34 -4.33 6.43
N THR A 123 21.97 -3.29 7.17
CA THR A 123 22.85 -2.14 7.35
C THR A 123 24.10 -2.64 8.09
N PRO A 124 25.30 -2.13 7.77
CA PRO A 124 26.54 -2.59 8.40
C PRO A 124 26.53 -2.55 9.93
N ASP A 125 25.64 -1.78 10.52
CA ASP A 125 25.50 -1.59 11.97
C ASP A 125 24.49 -2.53 12.64
N GLY A 126 23.92 -3.50 11.93
CA GLY A 126 23.00 -4.50 12.51
C GLY A 126 21.70 -3.90 13.06
N GLY A 127 21.35 -2.69 12.65
CA GLY A 127 20.24 -1.94 13.21
C GLY A 127 18.90 -2.40 12.65
N ASN A 128 18.29 -3.37 13.30
CA ASN A 128 16.84 -3.51 13.35
C ASN A 128 16.29 -2.35 14.20
N ASP A 129 16.48 -1.11 13.73
CA ASP A 129 16.11 0.07 14.46
C ASP A 129 14.64 0.38 14.25
N PHE A 130 13.94 0.74 15.33
CA PHE A 130 12.57 1.22 15.29
C PHE A 130 12.37 2.37 14.29
N VAL A 131 13.36 3.27 14.18
CA VAL A 131 13.33 4.40 13.24
C VAL A 131 13.16 3.93 11.78
N GLY A 132 13.83 2.85 11.39
CA GLY A 132 13.63 2.26 10.04
C GLY A 132 12.31 1.50 9.86
N ALA A 133 11.68 1.11 10.96
CA ALA A 133 10.42 0.35 10.96
C ALA A 133 9.17 1.21 11.22
N GLU A 134 9.33 2.50 11.52
CA GLU A 134 8.23 3.38 11.94
C GLU A 134 7.10 3.43 10.91
N HIS A 135 7.41 3.67 9.67
CA HIS A 135 6.42 3.74 8.58
C HIS A 135 5.62 2.44 8.47
N ARG A 136 6.29 1.30 8.52
CA ARG A 136 5.68 -0.04 8.48
C ARG A 136 4.70 -0.26 9.61
N ASN A 137 5.09 0.10 10.84
CA ASN A 137 4.25 -0.07 12.01
C ASN A 137 3.02 0.84 11.98
N VAL A 138 3.15 2.09 11.51
CA VAL A 138 2.02 2.99 11.28
C VAL A 138 1.04 2.40 10.27
N LEU A 139 1.52 1.93 9.12
CA LEU A 139 0.68 1.31 8.09
C LEU A 139 0.02 0.03 8.60
N TYR A 140 0.72 -0.78 9.40
CA TYR A 140 0.13 -1.96 10.04
C TYR A 140 -1.03 -1.58 10.95
N ILE A 141 -0.86 -0.61 11.84
CA ILE A 141 -1.94 -0.12 12.72
C ILE A 141 -3.11 0.39 11.88
N MET A 142 -2.85 1.19 10.84
CA MET A 142 -3.88 1.70 9.93
C MET A 142 -4.63 0.56 9.22
N SER A 143 -3.93 -0.51 8.83
CA SER A 143 -4.56 -1.67 8.20
C SER A 143 -5.48 -2.42 9.17
N GLN A 144 -5.22 -2.41 10.47
CA GLN A 144 -6.02 -3.10 11.49
C GLN A 144 -7.16 -2.26 12.06
N THR A 145 -7.12 -0.94 11.89
CA THR A 145 -8.14 -0.03 12.43
C THR A 145 -9.21 0.30 11.37
N PRO A 146 -10.49 0.50 11.76
CA PRO A 146 -11.51 0.94 10.82
C PRO A 146 -11.15 2.30 10.18
N PHE A 147 -11.33 2.42 8.88
CA PHE A 147 -11.17 3.70 8.19
C PHE A 147 -12.30 4.65 8.61
N ARG A 148 -11.94 5.75 9.25
CA ARG A 148 -12.87 6.80 9.68
C ARG A 148 -12.48 8.10 8.99
N PRO A 149 -13.07 8.39 7.82
CA PRO A 149 -12.82 9.67 7.15
C PRO A 149 -13.33 10.81 8.01
N HIS A 150 -12.65 11.95 7.94
CA HIS A 150 -13.21 13.17 8.50
C HIS A 150 -14.49 13.51 7.74
N ASP A 151 -15.60 13.66 8.44
CA ASP A 151 -16.83 14.17 7.85
C ASP A 151 -16.57 15.64 7.47
N THR A 152 -16.15 15.85 6.24
CA THR A 152 -16.22 17.17 5.63
C THR A 152 -17.67 17.39 5.25
N ASN A 153 -18.48 17.77 6.24
CA ASN A 153 -19.74 18.41 5.96
C ASN A 153 -19.41 19.88 5.61
N PRO A 154 -19.48 20.31 4.36
CA PRO A 154 -19.60 21.71 4.07
C PRO A 154 -21.07 22.04 4.32
N SER A 155 -21.35 22.67 5.46
CA SER A 155 -22.57 23.45 5.65
C SER A 155 -22.74 24.51 4.58
#